data_574442ddbc8492937622d56bc70f13f9
#
_entry.id   574442ddbc8492937622d56bc70f13f9
#
_cell.length_a   1.000
_cell.length_b   1.000
_cell.length_c   1.000
_cell.angle_alpha   90.00
_cell.angle_beta   90.00
_cell.angle_gamma   90.00
#
_symmetry.space_group_name_H-M   'P 1'
#
loop_
_entity.id
_entity.type
_entity.pdbx_description
1 polymer ?
#
loop_
_entity_poly.entity_id
_entity_poly.type
_entity_poly.pdbx_seq_one_letter_code
_entity_poly.pdbx_strand_id
1 'polypeptide(L)'
;MTFSPQAYAGRRVLVIGGSSGIGAGIARAFAAHGAEVSVTGATAAEVAQVPDLPAHVLDVRDGAAVRSRFADLAAAGGLDVLVNCAGVIRRGQEHEPEVFADVVDINLNGTQRCCAAARALLAARGGCIVNTASMLSFFGGGLVPGYAASKGGVAQLTKSLAIAYAAEGIRVNAIAPGWIATPLTDALQRDEVRSAAILARTPLARWGRPADVAGAALFLASPAAAFVTGVVLPVDGGYLIT
;
A
#
# COMPACT_ATOMS: atom_id res chain seq x y z
N MET A 1 6.94 3.65 22.12
CA MET A 1 6.67 3.95 20.70
C MET A 1 8.00 4.11 19.99
N THR A 2 8.18 3.51 18.83
CA THR A 2 9.46 3.48 18.11
C THR A 2 9.79 4.79 17.39
N PHE A 3 8.75 5.60 17.06
CA PHE A 3 8.89 6.90 16.43
C PHE A 3 8.44 8.03 17.35
N SER A 4 9.09 9.19 17.24
CA SER A 4 8.63 10.41 17.92
C SER A 4 7.21 10.77 17.48
N PRO A 5 6.36 11.32 18.37
CA PRO A 5 5.03 11.81 18.00
C PRO A 5 5.06 12.91 16.92
N GLN A 6 6.20 13.55 16.70
CA GLN A 6 6.41 14.60 15.70
C GLN A 6 7.31 14.18 14.54
N ALA A 7 7.54 12.86 14.37
CA ALA A 7 8.48 12.34 13.35
C ALA A 7 8.09 12.75 11.91
N TYR A 8 6.83 13.07 11.67
CA TYR A 8 6.30 13.48 10.37
C TYR A 8 5.64 14.87 10.39
N ALA A 9 5.95 15.70 11.41
CA ALA A 9 5.41 17.06 11.46
C ALA A 9 5.72 17.85 10.18
N GLY A 10 4.69 18.48 9.59
CA GLY A 10 4.79 19.22 8.34
C GLY A 10 4.98 18.37 7.08
N ARG A 11 4.91 17.03 7.17
CA ARG A 11 4.94 16.14 6.02
C ARG A 11 3.52 15.86 5.52
N ARG A 12 3.33 15.93 4.21
CA ARG A 12 2.08 15.64 3.52
C ARG A 12 2.09 14.23 2.97
N VAL A 13 1.12 13.44 3.39
CA VAL A 13 1.01 12.00 3.07
C VAL A 13 -0.31 11.74 2.38
N LEU A 14 -0.26 11.08 1.22
CA LEU A 14 -1.43 10.53 0.56
C LEU A 14 -1.40 9.00 0.62
N VAL A 15 -2.49 8.40 1.13
CA VAL A 15 -2.67 6.95 1.13
C VAL A 15 -3.79 6.57 0.15
N ILE A 16 -3.43 6.03 -1.00
CA ILE A 16 -4.36 5.49 -1.98
C ILE A 16 -4.92 4.16 -1.46
N GLY A 17 -6.24 4.02 -1.37
CA GLY A 17 -6.87 2.87 -0.70
C GLY A 17 -6.72 2.93 0.82
N GLY A 18 -6.72 4.15 1.38
CA GLY A 18 -6.59 4.39 2.81
C GLY A 18 -7.91 4.34 3.58
N SER A 19 -9.02 3.97 2.97
CA SER A 19 -10.35 3.95 3.59
C SER A 19 -10.58 2.75 4.51
N SER A 20 -9.78 1.68 4.43
CA SER A 20 -9.95 0.48 5.26
C SER A 20 -8.65 -0.30 5.45
N GLY A 21 -8.69 -1.33 6.31
CA GLY A 21 -7.65 -2.33 6.46
C GLY A 21 -6.24 -1.78 6.70
N ILE A 22 -5.29 -2.25 5.91
CA ILE A 22 -3.87 -1.86 6.00
C ILE A 22 -3.70 -0.38 5.71
N GLY A 23 -4.34 0.14 4.65
CA GLY A 23 -4.21 1.54 4.26
C GLY A 23 -4.69 2.50 5.33
N ALA A 24 -5.85 2.24 5.94
CA ALA A 24 -6.36 3.04 7.05
C ALA A 24 -5.44 2.98 8.29
N GLY A 25 -4.88 1.80 8.57
CA GLY A 25 -3.89 1.63 9.66
C GLY A 25 -2.63 2.45 9.43
N ILE A 26 -2.11 2.46 8.20
CA ILE A 26 -0.95 3.27 7.81
C ILE A 26 -1.27 4.76 7.90
N ALA A 27 -2.42 5.18 7.38
CA ALA A 27 -2.84 6.59 7.39
C ALA A 27 -2.93 7.14 8.82
N ARG A 28 -3.61 6.40 9.72
CA ARG A 28 -3.70 6.77 11.14
C ARG A 28 -2.34 6.79 11.84
N ALA A 29 -1.44 5.88 11.47
CA ALA A 29 -0.10 5.88 12.04
C ALA A 29 0.70 7.13 11.63
N PHE A 30 0.65 7.56 10.37
CA PHE A 30 1.25 8.83 9.95
C PHE A 30 0.64 10.02 10.66
N ALA A 31 -0.70 10.09 10.77
CA ALA A 31 -1.40 11.17 11.48
C ALA A 31 -1.00 11.23 12.97
N ALA A 32 -0.91 10.07 13.63
CA ALA A 32 -0.47 9.96 15.02
C ALA A 32 0.97 10.42 15.25
N HIS A 33 1.77 10.52 14.18
CA HIS A 33 3.14 11.03 14.23
C HIS A 33 3.31 12.42 13.59
N GLY A 34 2.20 13.19 13.49
CA GLY A 34 2.20 14.60 13.12
C GLY A 34 2.11 14.92 11.62
N ALA A 35 1.88 13.92 10.75
CA ALA A 35 1.70 14.17 9.32
C ALA A 35 0.33 14.79 9.00
N GLU A 36 0.30 15.60 7.93
CA GLU A 36 -0.92 16.02 7.23
C GLU A 36 -1.34 14.88 6.28
N VAL A 37 -2.31 14.07 6.69
CA VAL A 37 -2.71 12.87 5.96
C VAL A 37 -4.00 13.09 5.20
N SER A 38 -4.05 12.65 3.95
CA SER A 38 -5.29 12.42 3.20
C SER A 38 -5.33 11.01 2.64
N VAL A 39 -6.55 10.48 2.47
CA VAL A 39 -6.76 9.11 1.99
C VAL A 39 -7.70 9.08 0.80
N THR A 40 -7.70 7.96 0.06
CA THR A 40 -8.71 7.70 -0.98
C THR A 40 -9.40 6.36 -0.76
N GLY A 41 -10.63 6.28 -1.26
CA GLY A 41 -11.40 5.05 -1.45
C GLY A 41 -12.05 5.07 -2.83
N ALA A 42 -12.36 3.93 -3.41
CA ALA A 42 -12.91 3.85 -4.76
C ALA A 42 -14.36 4.38 -4.84
N THR A 43 -15.09 4.36 -3.74
CA THR A 43 -16.51 4.77 -3.67
C THR A 43 -16.77 5.69 -2.48
N ALA A 44 -17.89 6.44 -2.55
CA ALA A 44 -18.35 7.26 -1.43
C ALA A 44 -18.60 6.43 -0.15
N ALA A 45 -19.10 5.19 -0.29
CA ALA A 45 -19.31 4.29 0.82
C ALA A 45 -18.00 3.88 1.51
N GLU A 46 -16.92 3.67 0.75
CA GLU A 46 -15.60 3.39 1.31
C GLU A 46 -15.03 4.62 2.03
N VAL A 47 -15.14 5.79 1.44
CA VAL A 47 -14.67 7.05 2.03
C VAL A 47 -15.38 7.34 3.37
N ALA A 48 -16.66 7.03 3.48
CA ALA A 48 -17.43 7.21 4.70
C ALA A 48 -16.96 6.33 5.89
N GLN A 49 -16.11 5.32 5.64
CA GLN A 49 -15.56 4.44 6.70
C GLN A 49 -14.42 5.08 7.50
N VAL A 50 -13.89 6.23 7.06
CA VAL A 50 -12.78 6.95 7.71
C VAL A 50 -13.14 8.41 7.98
N PRO A 51 -14.17 8.68 8.79
CA PRO A 51 -14.62 10.05 9.08
C PRO A 51 -13.59 10.88 9.86
N ASP A 52 -12.59 10.23 10.41
CA ASP A 52 -11.49 10.80 11.18
C ASP A 52 -10.33 11.35 10.31
N LEU A 53 -10.37 11.12 8.99
CA LEU A 53 -9.32 11.56 8.06
C LEU A 53 -9.93 12.28 6.85
N PRO A 54 -9.24 13.30 6.29
CA PRO A 54 -9.59 13.87 4.98
C PRO A 54 -9.59 12.78 3.92
N ALA A 55 -10.76 12.48 3.34
CA ALA A 55 -10.94 11.35 2.45
C ALA A 55 -11.61 11.76 1.13
N HIS A 56 -11.17 11.17 0.02
CA HIS A 56 -11.60 11.51 -1.33
C HIS A 56 -11.94 10.26 -2.13
N VAL A 57 -13.00 10.33 -2.95
CA VAL A 57 -13.32 9.26 -3.89
C VAL A 57 -12.31 9.27 -5.04
N LEU A 58 -11.68 8.13 -5.27
CA LEU A 58 -10.74 7.93 -6.37
C LEU A 58 -10.70 6.47 -6.80
N ASP A 59 -11.23 6.17 -7.97
CA ASP A 59 -10.99 4.92 -8.66
C ASP A 59 -9.65 5.02 -9.42
N VAL A 60 -8.69 4.20 -9.05
CA VAL A 60 -7.34 4.21 -9.66
C VAL A 60 -7.31 3.74 -11.12
N ARG A 61 -8.42 3.20 -11.64
CA ARG A 61 -8.59 2.87 -13.06
C ARG A 61 -8.85 4.13 -13.90
N ASP A 62 -9.44 5.17 -13.31
CA ASP A 62 -9.67 6.44 -13.98
C ASP A 62 -8.41 7.32 -13.94
N GLY A 63 -7.65 7.27 -15.04
CA GLY A 63 -6.42 8.07 -15.16
C GLY A 63 -6.68 9.59 -15.18
N ALA A 64 -7.85 10.06 -15.55
CA ALA A 64 -8.19 11.49 -15.51
C ALA A 64 -8.44 11.93 -14.06
N ALA A 65 -9.22 11.15 -13.30
CA ALA A 65 -9.45 11.40 -11.89
C ALA A 65 -8.14 11.33 -11.07
N VAL A 66 -7.25 10.38 -11.39
CA VAL A 66 -5.91 10.31 -10.78
C VAL A 66 -5.16 11.62 -11.03
N ARG A 67 -5.01 12.06 -12.29
CA ARG A 67 -4.31 13.30 -12.61
C ARG A 67 -4.91 14.53 -11.91
N SER A 68 -6.24 14.63 -11.87
CA SER A 68 -6.96 15.71 -11.19
C SER A 68 -6.62 15.74 -9.70
N ARG A 69 -6.67 14.59 -9.02
CA ARG A 69 -6.34 14.50 -7.59
C ARG A 69 -4.91 14.95 -7.28
N PHE A 70 -3.94 14.60 -8.13
CA PHE A 70 -2.56 15.05 -7.93
C PHE A 70 -2.36 16.54 -8.28
N ALA A 71 -3.15 17.11 -9.18
CA ALA A 71 -3.18 18.55 -9.42
C ALA A 71 -3.73 19.32 -8.19
N ASP A 72 -4.75 18.80 -7.51
CA ASP A 72 -5.25 19.37 -6.26
C ASP A 72 -4.16 19.37 -5.18
N LEU A 73 -3.39 18.29 -5.08
CA LEU A 73 -2.27 18.22 -4.13
C LEU A 73 -1.16 19.23 -4.47
N ALA A 74 -0.88 19.45 -5.76
CA ALA A 74 0.05 20.48 -6.19
C ALA A 74 -0.40 21.87 -5.72
N ALA A 75 -1.66 22.21 -5.94
CA ALA A 75 -2.26 23.48 -5.51
C ALA A 75 -2.28 23.63 -3.98
N ALA A 76 -2.44 22.51 -3.24
CA ALA A 76 -2.42 22.49 -1.79
C ALA A 76 -1.01 22.52 -1.17
N GLY A 77 0.08 22.57 -1.98
CA GLY A 77 1.46 22.71 -1.53
C GLY A 77 2.33 21.44 -1.63
N GLY A 78 1.91 20.42 -2.39
CA GLY A 78 2.73 19.28 -2.77
C GLY A 78 2.51 18.01 -1.95
N LEU A 79 3.43 17.07 -2.09
CA LEU A 79 3.36 15.74 -1.48
C LEU A 79 4.75 15.27 -1.06
N ASP A 80 4.89 14.77 0.15
CA ASP A 80 6.15 14.19 0.66
C ASP A 80 6.15 12.66 0.60
N VAL A 81 5.01 12.01 0.83
CA VAL A 81 4.90 10.55 0.88
C VAL A 81 3.65 10.10 0.13
N LEU A 82 3.85 9.22 -0.85
CA LEU A 82 2.77 8.45 -1.47
C LEU A 82 2.79 7.02 -0.94
N VAL A 83 1.64 6.53 -0.44
CA VAL A 83 1.45 5.13 -0.07
C VAL A 83 0.37 4.53 -0.96
N ASN A 84 0.71 3.50 -1.74
CA ASN A 84 -0.24 2.81 -2.61
C ASN A 84 -0.73 1.53 -1.92
N CYS A 85 -1.96 1.55 -1.40
CA CYS A 85 -2.63 0.42 -0.75
C CYS A 85 -3.90 -0.03 -1.47
N ALA A 86 -4.35 0.67 -2.53
CA ALA A 86 -5.49 0.22 -3.31
C ALA A 86 -5.23 -1.15 -3.91
N GLY A 87 -6.18 -2.05 -3.76
CA GLY A 87 -6.07 -3.38 -4.32
C GLY A 87 -7.25 -4.27 -3.97
N VAL A 88 -7.55 -5.17 -4.86
CA VAL A 88 -8.63 -6.14 -4.76
C VAL A 88 -8.12 -7.55 -4.96
N ILE A 89 -8.89 -8.51 -4.45
CA ILE A 89 -8.69 -9.94 -4.66
C ILE A 89 -10.05 -10.56 -5.01
N ARG A 90 -10.11 -11.39 -6.04
CA ARG A 90 -11.32 -12.06 -6.54
C ARG A 90 -11.12 -13.58 -6.48
N ARG A 91 -10.94 -14.08 -5.27
CA ARG A 91 -10.60 -15.49 -5.01
C ARG A 91 -11.50 -16.47 -5.77
N GLY A 92 -10.89 -17.38 -6.56
CA GLY A 92 -11.56 -18.39 -7.37
C GLY A 92 -12.15 -17.88 -8.68
N GLN A 93 -12.27 -16.56 -8.87
CA GLN A 93 -12.82 -15.96 -10.09
C GLN A 93 -11.74 -15.47 -11.06
N GLU A 94 -10.52 -15.32 -10.59
CA GLU A 94 -9.42 -14.71 -11.34
C GLU A 94 -8.85 -15.61 -12.47
N HIS A 95 -9.42 -16.80 -12.67
CA HIS A 95 -9.16 -17.63 -13.84
C HIS A 95 -9.93 -17.14 -15.08
N GLU A 96 -10.98 -16.33 -14.89
CA GLU A 96 -11.69 -15.67 -15.98
C GLU A 96 -10.88 -14.46 -16.47
N PRO A 97 -10.60 -14.34 -17.80
CA PRO A 97 -9.72 -13.31 -18.35
C PRO A 97 -10.12 -11.88 -17.98
N GLU A 98 -11.42 -11.57 -17.97
CA GLU A 98 -11.95 -10.25 -17.65
C GLU A 98 -11.74 -9.89 -16.16
N VAL A 99 -11.92 -10.87 -15.27
CA VAL A 99 -11.69 -10.69 -13.82
C VAL A 99 -10.19 -10.55 -13.54
N PHE A 100 -9.36 -11.35 -14.22
CA PHE A 100 -7.90 -11.23 -14.16
C PHE A 100 -7.46 -9.81 -14.58
N ALA A 101 -7.96 -9.33 -15.73
CA ALA A 101 -7.63 -8.01 -16.25
C ALA A 101 -8.05 -6.88 -15.30
N ASP A 102 -9.26 -6.95 -14.70
CA ASP A 102 -9.73 -5.96 -13.71
C ASP A 102 -8.82 -5.93 -12.46
N VAL A 103 -8.44 -7.10 -11.93
CA VAL A 103 -7.53 -7.20 -10.79
C VAL A 103 -6.16 -6.60 -11.10
N VAL A 104 -5.60 -6.89 -12.28
CA VAL A 104 -4.32 -6.32 -12.71
C VAL A 104 -4.43 -4.81 -12.94
N ASP A 105 -5.53 -4.33 -13.52
CA ASP A 105 -5.72 -2.90 -13.77
C ASP A 105 -5.82 -2.09 -12.47
N ILE A 106 -6.53 -2.60 -11.47
CA ILE A 106 -6.60 -1.95 -10.16
C ILE A 106 -5.25 -2.03 -9.44
N ASN A 107 -4.70 -3.24 -9.26
CA ASN A 107 -3.59 -3.48 -8.34
C ASN A 107 -2.26 -2.98 -8.88
N LEU A 108 -2.00 -3.19 -10.18
CA LEU A 108 -0.72 -2.88 -10.81
C LEU A 108 -0.78 -1.57 -11.61
N ASN A 109 -1.69 -1.45 -12.58
CA ASN A 109 -1.75 -0.26 -13.41
C ASN A 109 -2.20 0.96 -12.59
N GLY A 110 -3.14 0.77 -11.64
CA GLY A 110 -3.56 1.81 -10.71
C GLY A 110 -2.38 2.32 -9.85
N THR A 111 -1.57 1.40 -9.31
CA THR A 111 -0.33 1.76 -8.59
C THR A 111 0.61 2.56 -9.50
N GLN A 112 0.82 2.11 -10.75
CA GLN A 112 1.69 2.81 -11.70
C GLN A 112 1.16 4.20 -12.05
N ARG A 113 -0.16 4.36 -12.29
CA ARG A 113 -0.79 5.66 -12.56
C ARG A 113 -0.55 6.65 -11.42
N CYS A 114 -0.73 6.20 -10.17
CA CYS A 114 -0.50 7.04 -8.98
C CYS A 114 0.99 7.40 -8.82
N CYS A 115 1.90 6.45 -9.03
CA CYS A 115 3.35 6.71 -8.97
C CYS A 115 3.76 7.75 -10.01
N ALA A 116 3.28 7.61 -11.26
CA ALA A 116 3.59 8.55 -12.35
C ALA A 116 3.04 9.96 -12.06
N ALA A 117 1.80 10.07 -11.57
CA ALA A 117 1.18 11.34 -11.24
C ALA A 117 1.86 12.05 -10.05
N ALA A 118 2.40 11.29 -9.09
CA ALA A 118 3.08 11.83 -7.92
C ALA A 118 4.51 12.33 -8.19
N ARG A 119 5.15 11.86 -9.26
CA ARG A 119 6.60 12.01 -9.51
C ARG A 119 7.09 13.45 -9.35
N ALA A 120 6.49 14.41 -10.05
CA ALA A 120 6.93 15.81 -9.99
C ALA A 120 6.75 16.42 -8.59
N LEU A 121 5.68 16.07 -7.88
CA LEU A 121 5.43 16.56 -6.52
C LEU A 121 6.47 16.03 -5.53
N LEU A 122 6.78 14.74 -5.63
CA LEU A 122 7.78 14.09 -4.79
C LEU A 122 9.19 14.58 -5.09
N ALA A 123 9.54 14.78 -6.37
CA ALA A 123 10.83 15.33 -6.78
C ALA A 123 11.09 16.71 -6.18
N ALA A 124 10.08 17.58 -6.17
CA ALA A 124 10.19 18.92 -5.61
C ALA A 124 10.46 18.95 -4.10
N ARG A 125 10.25 17.83 -3.39
CA ARG A 125 10.35 17.74 -1.93
C ARG A 125 11.30 16.65 -1.42
N GLY A 126 12.00 15.93 -2.33
CA GLY A 126 12.84 14.79 -1.97
C GLY A 126 12.01 13.69 -1.29
N GLY A 127 10.82 13.42 -1.81
CA GLY A 127 9.84 12.56 -1.19
C GLY A 127 10.06 11.06 -1.43
N CYS A 128 9.08 10.24 -1.06
CA CYS A 128 9.17 8.80 -1.27
C CYS A 128 7.83 8.14 -1.60
N ILE A 129 7.92 6.94 -2.17
CA ILE A 129 6.79 6.06 -2.48
C ILE A 129 6.92 4.78 -1.67
N VAL A 130 5.82 4.35 -1.06
CA VAL A 130 5.69 3.03 -0.43
C VAL A 130 4.55 2.28 -1.13
N ASN A 131 4.88 1.28 -1.93
CA ASN A 131 3.91 0.43 -2.61
C ASN A 131 3.50 -0.75 -1.72
N THR A 132 2.33 -1.33 -1.98
CA THR A 132 1.88 -2.55 -1.28
C THR A 132 1.97 -3.75 -2.22
N ALA A 133 3.04 -4.51 -2.08
CA ALA A 133 3.24 -5.83 -2.64
C ALA A 133 2.46 -6.89 -1.82
N SER A 134 2.92 -8.11 -1.76
CA SER A 134 2.34 -9.22 -0.98
C SER A 134 3.38 -10.32 -0.81
N MET A 135 3.13 -11.27 0.09
CA MET A 135 3.81 -12.57 0.04
C MET A 135 3.67 -13.22 -1.35
N LEU A 136 2.53 -13.03 -2.02
CA LEU A 136 2.28 -13.52 -3.38
C LEU A 136 3.11 -12.80 -4.46
N SER A 137 3.97 -11.87 -4.09
CA SER A 137 5.04 -11.37 -4.96
C SER A 137 6.25 -12.34 -5.05
N PHE A 138 6.33 -13.33 -4.16
CA PHE A 138 7.44 -14.27 -4.05
C PHE A 138 7.05 -15.70 -4.38
N PHE A 139 5.77 -16.07 -4.24
CA PHE A 139 5.24 -17.37 -4.61
C PHE A 139 3.83 -17.25 -5.19
N GLY A 140 3.36 -18.30 -5.86
CA GLY A 140 2.05 -18.31 -6.52
C GLY A 140 0.88 -18.56 -5.57
N GLY A 141 -0.32 -18.16 -6.00
CA GLY A 141 -1.59 -18.44 -5.32
C GLY A 141 -2.58 -19.06 -6.30
N GLY A 142 -2.83 -20.38 -6.23
CA GLY A 142 -3.63 -21.11 -7.22
C GLY A 142 -5.09 -20.62 -7.37
N LEU A 143 -5.65 -19.99 -6.36
CA LEU A 143 -7.00 -19.41 -6.40
C LEU A 143 -7.04 -17.93 -6.79
N VAL A 144 -5.89 -17.30 -6.99
CA VAL A 144 -5.76 -15.84 -7.15
C VAL A 144 -4.64 -15.47 -8.12
N PRO A 145 -4.66 -16.01 -9.36
CA PRO A 145 -3.56 -15.81 -10.31
C PRO A 145 -3.39 -14.35 -10.73
N GLY A 146 -4.47 -13.60 -10.90
CA GLY A 146 -4.43 -12.17 -11.23
C GLY A 146 -3.85 -11.33 -10.09
N TYR A 147 -4.26 -11.62 -8.86
CA TYR A 147 -3.69 -10.97 -7.67
C TYR A 147 -2.19 -11.29 -7.55
N ALA A 148 -1.79 -12.56 -7.65
CA ALA A 148 -0.38 -12.95 -7.57
C ALA A 148 0.46 -12.28 -8.66
N ALA A 149 -0.01 -12.30 -9.92
CA ALA A 149 0.64 -11.63 -11.03
C ALA A 149 0.75 -10.11 -10.79
N SER A 150 -0.33 -9.46 -10.34
CA SER A 150 -0.33 -8.03 -10.05
C SER A 150 0.67 -7.67 -8.94
N LYS A 151 0.75 -8.46 -7.87
CA LYS A 151 1.66 -8.20 -6.74
C LYS A 151 3.11 -8.52 -7.07
N GLY A 152 3.37 -9.53 -7.92
CA GLY A 152 4.68 -9.75 -8.56
C GLY A 152 5.08 -8.55 -9.41
N GLY A 153 4.14 -8.04 -10.22
CA GLY A 153 4.32 -6.84 -11.02
C GLY A 153 4.64 -5.60 -10.18
N VAL A 154 3.92 -5.37 -9.07
CA VAL A 154 4.20 -4.25 -8.14
C VAL A 154 5.60 -4.36 -7.54
N ALA A 155 6.06 -5.57 -7.17
CA ALA A 155 7.41 -5.76 -6.65
C ALA A 155 8.47 -5.38 -7.68
N GLN A 156 8.29 -5.77 -8.95
CA GLN A 156 9.22 -5.43 -10.02
C GLN A 156 9.11 -3.96 -10.45
N LEU A 157 7.89 -3.40 -10.50
CA LEU A 157 7.64 -1.98 -10.74
C LEU A 157 8.37 -1.11 -9.70
N THR A 158 8.31 -1.47 -8.42
CA THR A 158 9.00 -0.79 -7.32
C THR A 158 10.50 -0.66 -7.60
N LYS A 159 11.16 -1.74 -8.02
CA LYS A 159 12.59 -1.74 -8.36
C LYS A 159 12.89 -0.84 -9.57
N SER A 160 12.07 -0.94 -10.61
CA SER A 160 12.23 -0.14 -11.82
C SER A 160 12.07 1.36 -11.55
N LEU A 161 11.06 1.73 -10.76
CA LEU A 161 10.84 3.13 -10.38
C LEU A 161 11.91 3.64 -9.40
N ALA A 162 12.44 2.79 -8.51
CA ALA A 162 13.55 3.16 -7.64
C ALA A 162 14.78 3.56 -8.46
N ILE A 163 15.10 2.82 -9.53
CA ILE A 163 16.20 3.16 -10.44
C ILE A 163 15.88 4.45 -11.21
N ALA A 164 14.67 4.54 -11.79
CA ALA A 164 14.31 5.65 -12.67
C ALA A 164 14.19 6.99 -11.95
N TYR A 165 13.76 7.00 -10.67
CA TYR A 165 13.48 8.21 -9.91
C TYR A 165 14.60 8.62 -8.97
N ALA A 166 15.65 7.81 -8.82
CA ALA A 166 16.76 8.06 -7.91
C ALA A 166 17.46 9.41 -8.18
N ALA A 167 17.69 9.75 -9.45
CA ALA A 167 18.31 11.03 -9.84
C ALA A 167 17.46 12.25 -9.46
N GLU A 168 16.18 12.07 -9.20
CA GLU A 168 15.25 13.12 -8.75
C GLU A 168 15.12 13.14 -7.21
N GLY A 169 15.92 12.36 -6.50
CA GLY A 169 15.89 12.28 -5.04
C GLY A 169 14.69 11.51 -4.47
N ILE A 170 13.95 10.76 -5.28
CA ILE A 170 12.78 10.01 -4.85
C ILE A 170 13.19 8.57 -4.51
N ARG A 171 12.88 8.12 -3.29
CA ARG A 171 13.01 6.70 -2.92
C ARG A 171 11.70 5.96 -3.19
N VAL A 172 11.79 4.75 -3.73
CA VAL A 172 10.61 3.91 -4.02
C VAL A 172 10.84 2.53 -3.41
N ASN A 173 9.98 2.16 -2.46
CA ASN A 173 10.05 0.88 -1.77
C ASN A 173 8.66 0.22 -1.73
N ALA A 174 8.60 -1.03 -1.35
CA ALA A 174 7.36 -1.74 -1.11
C ALA A 174 7.37 -2.46 0.24
N ILE A 175 6.20 -2.56 0.85
CA ILE A 175 5.89 -3.51 1.91
C ILE A 175 5.24 -4.74 1.29
N ALA A 176 5.51 -5.92 1.81
CA ALA A 176 4.88 -7.18 1.42
C ALA A 176 4.19 -7.81 2.65
N PRO A 177 2.91 -7.43 2.91
CA PRO A 177 2.19 -7.95 4.05
C PRO A 177 1.96 -9.46 3.94
N GLY A 178 2.02 -10.15 5.08
CA GLY A 178 1.54 -11.49 5.25
C GLY A 178 0.04 -11.57 5.52
N TRP A 179 -0.36 -12.47 6.38
CA TRP A 179 -1.75 -12.64 6.80
C TRP A 179 -2.09 -11.60 7.87
N ILE A 180 -2.74 -10.53 7.43
CA ILE A 180 -3.12 -9.38 8.27
C ILE A 180 -4.64 -9.41 8.51
N ALA A 181 -5.05 -9.24 9.77
CA ALA A 181 -6.45 -9.16 10.18
C ALA A 181 -7.07 -7.85 9.67
N THR A 182 -7.88 -7.96 8.63
CA THR A 182 -8.56 -6.86 7.93
C THR A 182 -9.93 -7.34 7.42
N PRO A 183 -10.83 -6.46 6.99
CA PRO A 183 -12.07 -6.88 6.34
C PRO A 183 -11.86 -7.82 5.13
N LEU A 184 -10.76 -7.66 4.39
CA LEU A 184 -10.42 -8.52 3.26
C LEU A 184 -10.17 -9.98 3.65
N THR A 185 -9.70 -10.22 4.86
CA THR A 185 -9.34 -11.56 5.37
C THR A 185 -10.32 -12.11 6.42
N ASP A 186 -11.40 -11.38 6.72
CA ASP A 186 -12.34 -11.71 7.79
C ASP A 186 -12.93 -13.12 7.67
N ALA A 187 -13.36 -13.52 6.47
CA ALA A 187 -13.86 -14.86 6.22
C ALA A 187 -12.82 -15.97 6.51
N LEU A 188 -11.54 -15.71 6.26
CA LEU A 188 -10.46 -16.65 6.57
C LEU A 188 -10.12 -16.70 8.06
N GLN A 189 -10.26 -15.59 8.77
CA GLN A 189 -10.04 -15.52 10.21
C GLN A 189 -11.12 -16.32 10.97
N ARG A 190 -12.36 -16.31 10.46
CA ARG A 190 -13.50 -17.06 11.04
C ARG A 190 -13.49 -18.54 10.70
N ASP A 191 -12.77 -18.95 9.67
CA ASP A 191 -12.60 -20.36 9.30
C ASP A 191 -11.48 -20.95 10.17
N GLU A 192 -11.86 -21.68 11.22
CA GLU A 192 -10.92 -22.23 12.21
C GLU A 192 -9.85 -23.13 11.56
N VAL A 193 -10.24 -23.96 10.58
CA VAL A 193 -9.30 -24.89 9.92
C VAL A 193 -8.26 -24.13 9.10
N ARG A 194 -8.71 -23.16 8.30
CA ARG A 194 -7.83 -22.33 7.48
C ARG A 194 -6.96 -21.41 8.34
N SER A 195 -7.55 -20.82 9.36
CA SER A 195 -6.83 -19.95 10.29
C SER A 195 -5.73 -20.74 11.00
N ALA A 196 -6.00 -21.93 11.51
CA ALA A 196 -5.02 -22.81 12.15
C ALA A 196 -3.88 -23.17 11.18
N ALA A 197 -4.20 -23.53 9.92
CA ALA A 197 -3.20 -23.83 8.90
C ALA A 197 -2.29 -22.63 8.58
N ILE A 198 -2.84 -21.41 8.53
CA ILE A 198 -2.09 -20.18 8.33
C ILE A 198 -1.15 -19.93 9.52
N LEU A 199 -1.67 -20.06 10.75
CA LEU A 199 -0.90 -19.83 11.96
C LEU A 199 0.22 -20.85 12.14
N ALA A 200 -0.01 -22.11 11.78
CA ALA A 200 0.99 -23.17 11.83
C ALA A 200 2.22 -22.90 10.94
N ARG A 201 2.02 -22.15 9.82
CA ARG A 201 3.11 -21.69 8.95
C ARG A 201 3.66 -20.32 9.30
N THR A 202 3.07 -19.62 10.27
CA THR A 202 3.53 -18.30 10.68
C THR A 202 4.39 -18.43 11.94
N PRO A 203 5.72 -18.26 11.89
CA PRO A 203 6.60 -18.41 13.07
C PRO A 203 6.17 -17.58 14.27
N LEU A 204 5.66 -16.34 14.06
CA LEU A 204 5.13 -15.52 15.16
C LEU A 204 3.75 -15.98 15.67
N ALA A 205 3.18 -17.05 15.12
CA ALA A 205 1.98 -17.78 15.55
C ALA A 205 0.75 -16.90 15.81
N ARG A 206 0.62 -15.80 15.07
CA ARG A 206 -0.54 -14.89 15.14
C ARG A 206 -0.84 -14.24 13.79
N TRP A 207 -2.08 -13.82 13.64
CA TRP A 207 -2.44 -12.85 12.60
C TRP A 207 -1.69 -11.54 12.84
N GLY A 208 -1.15 -10.95 11.77
CA GLY A 208 -0.67 -9.57 11.80
C GLY A 208 -1.83 -8.59 11.96
N ARG A 209 -1.54 -7.38 12.39
CA ARG A 209 -2.49 -6.26 12.50
C ARG A 209 -2.07 -5.16 11.53
N PRO A 210 -3.00 -4.28 11.08
CA PRO A 210 -2.61 -3.10 10.31
C PRO A 210 -1.47 -2.28 10.94
N ALA A 211 -1.41 -2.21 12.28
CA ALA A 211 -0.34 -1.53 13.01
C ALA A 211 1.04 -2.18 12.81
N ASP A 212 1.12 -3.52 12.66
CA ASP A 212 2.38 -4.20 12.38
C ASP A 212 2.95 -3.75 11.02
N VAL A 213 2.07 -3.57 10.04
CA VAL A 213 2.43 -3.11 8.68
C VAL A 213 2.74 -1.61 8.66
N ALA A 214 2.01 -0.82 9.43
CA ALA A 214 2.19 0.63 9.52
C ALA A 214 3.60 1.00 10.01
N GLY A 215 4.15 0.27 10.98
CA GLY A 215 5.53 0.49 11.46
C GLY A 215 6.57 0.38 10.34
N ALA A 216 6.42 -0.59 9.45
CA ALA A 216 7.31 -0.76 8.30
C ALA A 216 7.14 0.39 7.27
N ALA A 217 5.91 0.82 7.00
CA ALA A 217 5.64 1.95 6.12
C ALA A 217 6.24 3.27 6.67
N LEU A 218 6.07 3.52 7.98
CA LEU A 218 6.72 4.64 8.66
C LEU A 218 8.25 4.55 8.51
N PHE A 219 8.87 3.40 8.79
CA PHE A 219 10.32 3.24 8.62
C PHE A 219 10.76 3.59 7.20
N LEU A 220 10.14 3.00 6.17
CA LEU A 220 10.51 3.22 4.77
C LEU A 220 10.33 4.68 4.33
N ALA A 221 9.39 5.41 4.92
CA ALA A 221 9.16 6.83 4.64
C ALA A 221 10.06 7.77 5.46
N SER A 222 10.73 7.28 6.50
CA SER A 222 11.53 8.09 7.42
C SER A 222 12.95 8.37 6.90
N PRO A 223 13.65 9.35 7.51
CA PRO A 223 15.10 9.56 7.27
C PRO A 223 15.97 8.36 7.63
N ALA A 224 15.52 7.47 8.55
CA ALA A 224 16.23 6.23 8.89
C ALA A 224 16.37 5.29 7.68
N ALA A 225 15.52 5.42 6.66
CA ALA A 225 15.58 4.69 5.41
C ALA A 225 16.22 5.50 4.26
N ALA A 226 17.02 6.52 4.56
CA ALA A 226 17.61 7.42 3.53
C ALA A 226 18.46 6.67 2.48
N PHE A 227 19.05 5.54 2.84
CA PHE A 227 19.84 4.70 1.92
C PHE A 227 19.11 3.41 1.51
N VAL A 228 17.75 3.39 1.65
CA VAL A 228 16.90 2.25 1.29
C VAL A 228 16.00 2.64 0.13
N THR A 229 16.21 2.04 -1.05
CA THR A 229 15.36 2.18 -2.23
C THR A 229 15.33 0.87 -3.03
N GLY A 230 14.20 0.56 -3.64
CA GLY A 230 13.99 -0.68 -4.42
C GLY A 230 13.72 -1.93 -3.57
N VAL A 231 13.61 -1.83 -2.25
CA VAL A 231 13.34 -2.98 -1.38
C VAL A 231 11.87 -3.39 -1.44
N VAL A 232 11.63 -4.69 -1.37
CA VAL A 232 10.32 -5.29 -1.05
C VAL A 232 10.44 -5.91 0.33
N LEU A 233 9.94 -5.23 1.35
CA LEU A 233 10.09 -5.60 2.75
C LEU A 233 8.94 -6.49 3.22
N PRO A 234 9.16 -7.78 3.51
CA PRO A 234 8.14 -8.65 4.10
C PRO A 234 7.75 -8.17 5.49
N VAL A 235 6.43 -8.18 5.76
CA VAL A 235 5.83 -7.91 7.07
C VAL A 235 4.80 -9.00 7.31
N ASP A 236 5.27 -10.21 7.59
CA ASP A 236 4.50 -11.44 7.44
C ASP A 236 4.61 -12.42 8.62
N GLY A 237 5.27 -12.02 9.69
CA GLY A 237 5.49 -12.88 10.86
C GLY A 237 6.39 -14.07 10.57
N GLY A 238 7.18 -14.04 9.49
CA GLY A 238 8.08 -15.09 9.06
C GLY A 238 7.46 -16.12 8.11
N TYR A 239 6.26 -15.88 7.60
CA TYR A 239 5.54 -16.81 6.71
C TYR A 239 6.32 -17.18 5.44
N LEU A 240 7.12 -16.28 4.89
CA LEU A 240 7.88 -16.50 3.66
C LEU A 240 9.08 -17.43 3.82
N ILE A 241 9.57 -17.62 5.03
CA ILE A 241 10.80 -18.41 5.27
C ILE A 241 10.50 -19.84 5.71
N THR A 242 9.22 -20.25 5.72
CA THR A 242 8.73 -21.60 6.11
C THR A 242 8.11 -22.35 4.95
#